data_8067e89d1baca0af4b5fab53549f2e1b
#
_entry.id   8067e89d1baca0af4b5fab53549f2e1b
#
_cell.length_a   1.000
_cell.length_b   1.000
_cell.length_c   1.000
_cell.angle_alpha   90.00
_cell.angle_beta   90.00
_cell.angle_gamma   90.00
#
_symmetry.space_group_name_H-M   'P 1'
#
loop_
_entity.id
_entity.type
_entity.pdbx_description
1 polymer ?
#
loop_
_entity_poly.entity_id
_entity_poly.type
_entity_poly.pdbx_seq_one_letter_code
_entity_poly.pdbx_strand_id
1 'polypeptide(L)'
;SGSGVYVSGGQMAAPTVGKMFADILPYMGIEPKYDESSEKADKPVPDLNGLSVDDAKTKLSENGFDCRLIGSGTTVTAQLPLTGCVIAEGSTVIIYADASPSAALETMPGIKGLSYADAVKELSKYGVFARSNTVVRDAENQKVLTQSVKAGADIKHGTVVEVTLVSDDESILGRY
;
A
#
# COMPACT_ATOMS: atom_id res chain seq x y z
N SER A 1 46.41 31.05 24.20
CA SER A 1 45.35 31.04 23.20
C SER A 1 45.15 29.61 22.71
N GLY A 2 44.24 28.86 23.33
CA GLY A 2 43.87 27.51 22.93
C GLY A 2 42.43 27.53 22.43
N SER A 3 42.26 27.32 21.13
CA SER A 3 40.96 27.12 20.50
C SER A 3 40.53 25.66 20.72
N GLY A 4 39.71 25.45 21.75
CA GLY A 4 39.06 24.16 21.99
C GLY A 4 37.94 23.95 20.99
N VAL A 5 38.12 23.01 20.04
CA VAL A 5 37.05 22.53 19.19
C VAL A 5 36.11 21.65 20.01
N TYR A 6 34.91 22.14 20.25
CA TYR A 6 33.86 21.39 20.94
C TYR A 6 33.29 20.37 19.96
N VAL A 7 33.73 19.13 20.01
CA VAL A 7 33.13 18.04 19.20
C VAL A 7 31.96 17.46 19.96
N SER A 8 30.75 17.72 19.48
CA SER A 8 29.50 17.15 20.02
C SER A 8 29.51 15.63 19.87
N GLY A 9 29.48 14.91 21.01
CA GLY A 9 29.56 13.44 21.06
C GLY A 9 28.43 12.68 20.35
N GLY A 10 27.36 13.39 19.94
CA GLY A 10 26.21 12.76 19.30
C GLY A 10 26.42 12.35 17.82
N GLN A 11 27.40 12.95 17.13
CA GLN A 11 27.64 12.65 15.71
C GLN A 11 28.61 11.47 15.47
N MET A 12 29.38 11.08 16.50
CA MET A 12 30.33 9.96 16.35
C MET A 12 29.84 8.63 16.93
N ALA A 13 28.83 8.63 17.81
CA ALA A 13 28.37 7.41 18.48
C ALA A 13 27.36 6.61 17.65
N ALA A 14 26.51 7.27 16.88
CA ALA A 14 25.42 6.60 16.16
C ALA A 14 25.90 5.57 15.10
N PRO A 15 26.90 5.84 14.24
CA PRO A 15 27.36 4.85 13.28
C PRO A 15 28.14 3.70 13.92
N THR A 16 28.77 3.92 15.07
CA THR A 16 29.57 2.90 15.77
C THR A 16 28.68 1.88 16.48
N VAL A 17 27.57 2.34 17.06
CA VAL A 17 26.59 1.45 17.74
C VAL A 17 25.88 0.56 16.72
N GLY A 18 25.49 1.08 15.57
CA GLY A 18 24.85 0.30 14.52
C GLY A 18 25.76 -0.82 13.97
N LYS A 19 27.06 -0.54 13.80
CA LYS A 19 28.05 -1.57 13.41
C LYS A 19 28.29 -2.62 14.49
N MET A 20 28.28 -2.22 15.76
CA MET A 20 28.44 -3.14 16.89
C MET A 20 27.28 -4.15 16.98
N PHE A 21 26.07 -3.71 16.75
CA PHE A 21 24.91 -4.62 16.72
C PHE A 21 24.92 -5.56 15.50
N ALA A 22 25.38 -5.09 14.35
CA ALA A 22 25.52 -5.92 13.16
C ALA A 22 26.57 -7.05 13.33
N ASP A 23 27.61 -6.81 14.10
CA ASP A 23 28.67 -7.78 14.35
C ASP A 23 28.37 -8.77 15.51
N ILE A 24 27.50 -8.38 16.46
CA ILE A 24 27.19 -9.19 17.66
C ILE A 24 26.05 -10.19 17.38
N LEU A 25 25.08 -9.83 16.56
CA LEU A 25 23.91 -10.68 16.27
C LEU A 25 24.27 -12.04 15.65
N PRO A 26 25.23 -12.15 14.69
CA PRO A 26 25.66 -13.43 14.16
C PRO A 26 26.38 -14.30 15.21
N TYR A 27 27.07 -13.67 16.18
CA TYR A 27 27.83 -14.38 17.19
C TYR A 27 26.92 -15.04 18.24
N MET A 28 25.70 -14.56 18.40
CA MET A 28 24.71 -15.13 19.33
C MET A 28 23.86 -16.25 18.66
N GLY A 29 24.16 -16.63 17.40
CA GLY A 29 23.39 -17.63 16.67
C GLY A 29 21.94 -17.21 16.39
N ILE A 30 21.62 -15.93 16.57
CA ILE A 30 20.36 -15.32 16.18
C ILE A 30 20.56 -14.80 14.76
N GLU A 31 20.34 -15.68 13.77
CA GLU A 31 20.13 -15.19 12.42
C GLU A 31 18.87 -14.33 12.48
N PRO A 32 18.93 -13.06 12.07
CA PRO A 32 17.71 -12.31 11.85
C PRO A 32 16.93 -13.09 10.79
N LYS A 33 15.92 -13.82 11.19
CA LYS A 33 14.89 -14.29 10.28
C LYS A 33 14.21 -13.02 9.78
N TYR A 34 14.74 -12.48 8.71
CA TYR A 34 13.92 -11.71 7.79
C TYR A 34 12.98 -12.77 7.21
N ASP A 35 11.81 -12.91 7.81
CA ASP A 35 10.70 -13.53 7.11
C ASP A 35 10.54 -12.68 5.86
N GLU A 36 10.97 -13.24 4.72
CA GLU A 36 10.57 -12.78 3.39
C GLU A 36 9.08 -13.07 3.15
N SER A 37 8.30 -13.19 4.23
CA SER A 37 6.85 -13.25 4.18
C SER A 37 6.36 -11.88 3.74
N SER A 38 6.41 -11.70 2.40
CA SER A 38 5.60 -10.78 1.62
C SER A 38 5.27 -9.48 2.37
N GLU A 39 6.24 -8.56 2.45
CA GLU A 39 5.91 -7.15 2.56
C GLU A 39 5.06 -6.84 1.31
N LYS A 40 3.75 -6.96 1.45
CA LYS A 40 2.80 -6.49 0.43
C LYS A 40 2.88 -4.97 0.45
N ALA A 41 3.93 -4.47 -0.19
CA ALA A 41 4.14 -3.05 -0.32
C ALA A 41 3.13 -2.47 -1.30
N ASP A 42 2.60 -1.29 -0.98
CA ASP A 42 1.83 -0.51 -1.94
C ASP A 42 2.71 -0.23 -3.18
N LYS A 43 2.15 -0.44 -4.37
CA LYS A 43 2.86 -0.33 -5.64
C LYS A 43 2.22 0.70 -6.56
N PRO A 44 3.02 1.37 -7.41
CA PRO A 44 2.48 2.28 -8.40
C PRO A 44 1.79 1.50 -9.53
N VAL A 45 0.63 1.97 -9.95
CA VAL A 45 -0.12 1.41 -11.09
C VAL A 45 0.60 1.74 -12.39
N PRO A 46 0.92 0.73 -13.23
CA PRO A 46 1.57 0.96 -14.52
C PRO A 46 0.65 1.67 -15.51
N ASP A 47 1.22 2.26 -16.54
CA ASP A 47 0.46 2.80 -17.68
C ASP A 47 0.00 1.67 -18.58
N LEU A 48 -1.30 1.60 -18.78
CA LEU A 48 -1.97 0.57 -19.59
C LEU A 48 -2.68 1.16 -20.81
N ASN A 49 -2.73 2.51 -20.93
CA ASN A 49 -3.42 3.16 -22.03
C ASN A 49 -2.78 2.80 -23.37
N GLY A 50 -3.60 2.45 -24.35
CA GLY A 50 -3.15 2.08 -25.68
C GLY A 50 -2.60 0.65 -25.81
N LEU A 51 -2.46 -0.10 -24.71
CA LEU A 51 -2.09 -1.52 -24.76
C LEU A 51 -3.28 -2.39 -25.19
N SER A 52 -2.98 -3.58 -25.72
CA SER A 52 -4.02 -4.59 -25.86
C SER A 52 -4.54 -5.02 -24.49
N VAL A 53 -5.78 -5.48 -24.43
CA VAL A 53 -6.38 -5.96 -23.17
C VAL A 53 -5.57 -7.09 -22.56
N ASP A 54 -4.99 -7.97 -23.39
CA ASP A 54 -4.20 -9.11 -22.92
C ASP A 54 -2.82 -8.68 -22.38
N ASP A 55 -2.16 -7.74 -23.06
CA ASP A 55 -0.89 -7.15 -22.56
C ASP A 55 -1.11 -6.37 -21.26
N ALA A 56 -2.23 -5.65 -21.16
CA ALA A 56 -2.59 -4.92 -19.94
C ALA A 56 -2.82 -5.87 -18.75
N LYS A 57 -3.51 -7.00 -18.95
CA LYS A 57 -3.71 -8.03 -17.94
C LYS A 57 -2.38 -8.64 -17.48
N THR A 58 -1.51 -8.99 -18.42
CA THR A 58 -0.20 -9.55 -18.14
C THR A 58 0.61 -8.57 -17.31
N LYS A 59 0.68 -7.30 -17.72
CA LYS A 59 1.41 -6.25 -17.04
C LYS A 59 0.89 -5.97 -15.63
N LEU A 60 -0.42 -6.03 -15.41
CA LEU A 60 -1.02 -5.90 -14.08
C LEU A 60 -0.66 -7.09 -13.19
N SER A 61 -0.78 -8.31 -13.70
CA SER A 61 -0.42 -9.53 -12.98
C SER A 61 1.05 -9.55 -12.55
N GLU A 62 1.98 -9.13 -13.43
CA GLU A 62 3.41 -9.00 -13.12
C GLU A 62 3.69 -7.97 -12.00
N ASN A 63 2.84 -6.96 -11.87
CA ASN A 63 2.92 -5.96 -10.81
C ASN A 63 2.12 -6.34 -9.55
N GLY A 64 1.49 -7.52 -9.52
CA GLY A 64 0.73 -8.01 -8.36
C GLY A 64 -0.66 -7.38 -8.22
N PHE A 65 -1.25 -6.93 -9.34
CA PHE A 65 -2.61 -6.38 -9.38
C PHE A 65 -3.56 -7.31 -10.11
N ASP A 66 -4.81 -7.36 -9.64
CA ASP A 66 -5.90 -7.96 -10.37
C ASP A 66 -6.44 -7.03 -11.45
N CYS A 67 -7.13 -7.59 -12.44
CA CYS A 67 -7.68 -6.82 -13.55
C CYS A 67 -9.19 -7.04 -13.69
N ARG A 68 -9.94 -5.95 -13.85
CA ARG A 68 -11.35 -5.97 -14.24
C ARG A 68 -11.55 -5.18 -15.54
N LEU A 69 -11.98 -5.88 -16.58
CA LEU A 69 -12.30 -5.27 -17.88
C LEU A 69 -13.74 -4.77 -17.90
N ILE A 70 -13.93 -3.54 -18.40
CA ILE A 70 -15.23 -2.96 -18.72
C ILE A 70 -15.23 -2.54 -20.18
N GLY A 71 -16.19 -3.05 -20.95
CA GLY A 71 -16.29 -2.90 -22.40
C GLY A 71 -15.91 -4.15 -23.15
N SER A 72 -15.95 -4.10 -24.46
CA SER A 72 -15.71 -5.23 -25.38
C SER A 72 -14.62 -4.96 -26.40
N GLY A 73 -13.93 -3.84 -26.31
CA GLY A 73 -12.82 -3.48 -27.19
C GLY A 73 -11.58 -4.34 -26.96
N THR A 74 -10.65 -4.27 -27.90
CA THR A 74 -9.37 -4.99 -27.83
C THR A 74 -8.23 -4.14 -27.27
N THR A 75 -8.45 -2.82 -27.15
CA THR A 75 -7.43 -1.85 -26.71
C THR A 75 -7.95 -1.08 -25.51
N VAL A 76 -7.07 -0.86 -24.52
CA VAL A 76 -7.37 -0.09 -23.31
C VAL A 76 -7.44 1.40 -23.66
N THR A 77 -8.61 2.00 -23.43
CA THR A 77 -8.88 3.44 -23.68
C THR A 77 -8.80 4.28 -22.40
N ALA A 78 -9.02 3.67 -21.26
CA ALA A 78 -8.87 4.31 -19.93
C ALA A 78 -8.61 3.27 -18.85
N GLN A 79 -8.06 3.71 -17.72
CA GLN A 79 -7.82 2.87 -16.55
C GLN A 79 -8.18 3.60 -15.25
N LEU A 80 -8.56 2.85 -14.23
CA LEU A 80 -8.73 3.34 -12.85
C LEU A 80 -8.05 2.38 -11.88
N PRO A 81 -7.23 2.89 -10.94
CA PRO A 81 -6.86 4.30 -10.79
C PRO A 81 -5.93 4.77 -11.91
N LEU A 82 -5.66 6.06 -11.93
CA LEU A 82 -4.77 6.63 -12.95
C LEU A 82 -3.35 6.09 -12.81
N THR A 83 -2.61 6.11 -13.91
CA THR A 83 -1.18 5.77 -13.97
C THR A 83 -0.39 6.48 -12.87
N GLY A 84 0.50 5.76 -12.19
CA GLY A 84 1.36 6.29 -11.13
C GLY A 84 0.69 6.42 -9.76
N CYS A 85 -0.62 6.21 -9.64
CA CYS A 85 -1.25 6.11 -8.32
C CYS A 85 -0.69 4.91 -7.56
N VAL A 86 -0.31 5.13 -6.30
CA VAL A 86 0.17 4.08 -5.41
C VAL A 86 -1.02 3.45 -4.70
N ILE A 87 -1.21 2.15 -4.85
CA ILE A 87 -2.29 1.37 -4.24
C ILE A 87 -1.78 0.04 -3.69
N ALA A 88 -2.59 -0.56 -2.82
CA ALA A 88 -2.28 -1.85 -2.23
C ALA A 88 -2.05 -2.94 -3.28
N GLU A 89 -1.04 -3.77 -3.10
CA GLU A 89 -0.85 -5.00 -3.88
C GLU A 89 -2.07 -5.92 -3.73
N GLY A 90 -2.49 -6.57 -4.81
CA GLY A 90 -3.72 -7.37 -4.85
C GLY A 90 -4.99 -6.54 -5.07
N SER A 91 -4.87 -5.23 -5.28
CA SER A 91 -6.01 -4.40 -5.70
C SER A 91 -6.44 -4.72 -7.13
N THR A 92 -7.75 -4.62 -7.40
CA THR A 92 -8.31 -4.85 -8.75
C THR A 92 -8.31 -3.56 -9.54
N VAL A 93 -7.39 -3.40 -10.49
CA VAL A 93 -7.36 -2.27 -11.43
C VAL A 93 -8.45 -2.44 -12.48
N ILE A 94 -9.23 -1.39 -12.72
CA ILE A 94 -10.30 -1.39 -13.73
C ILE A 94 -9.73 -0.83 -15.03
N ILE A 95 -9.84 -1.59 -16.11
CA ILE A 95 -9.48 -1.16 -17.47
C ILE A 95 -10.73 -1.03 -18.32
N TYR A 96 -10.79 0.00 -19.13
CA TYR A 96 -11.89 0.29 -20.05
C TYR A 96 -11.44 0.06 -21.49
N ALA A 97 -12.23 -0.69 -22.26
CA ALA A 97 -12.01 -0.90 -23.67
C ALA A 97 -13.31 -0.60 -24.42
N ASP A 98 -13.30 0.46 -25.24
CA ASP A 98 -14.49 1.06 -25.89
C ASP A 98 -15.57 1.54 -24.91
N ALA A 99 -15.16 1.83 -23.65
CA ALA A 99 -16.01 2.35 -22.59
C ALA A 99 -15.30 3.50 -21.88
N SER A 100 -16.07 4.34 -21.19
CA SER A 100 -15.53 5.42 -20.38
C SER A 100 -15.82 5.17 -18.90
N PRO A 101 -14.94 5.63 -17.98
CA PRO A 101 -15.20 5.56 -16.56
C PRO A 101 -16.53 6.22 -16.20
N SER A 102 -17.33 5.55 -15.39
CA SER A 102 -18.58 6.11 -14.88
C SER A 102 -18.30 7.30 -13.95
N ALA A 103 -19.05 8.39 -14.13
CA ALA A 103 -19.03 9.51 -13.19
C ALA A 103 -19.96 9.28 -11.98
N ALA A 104 -20.53 8.08 -11.83
CA ALA A 104 -21.40 7.74 -10.72
C ALA A 104 -20.68 7.92 -9.38
N LEU A 105 -21.41 8.43 -8.40
CA LEU A 105 -20.97 8.51 -7.02
C LEU A 105 -21.38 7.23 -6.31
N GLU A 106 -20.46 6.70 -5.52
CA GLU A 106 -20.68 5.55 -4.65
C GLU A 106 -20.59 5.99 -3.19
N THR A 107 -21.18 5.22 -2.31
CA THR A 107 -21.10 5.51 -0.87
C THR A 107 -19.89 4.82 -0.25
N MET A 108 -19.03 5.58 0.40
CA MET A 108 -17.84 5.06 1.08
C MET A 108 -18.20 4.03 2.14
N PRO A 109 -17.74 2.78 2.05
CA PRO A 109 -17.95 1.79 3.10
C PRO A 109 -17.14 2.10 4.36
N GLY A 110 -17.58 1.59 5.50
CA GLY A 110 -16.82 1.61 6.74
C GLY A 110 -15.80 0.47 6.74
N ILE A 111 -14.52 0.80 6.67
CA ILE A 111 -13.45 -0.20 6.63
C ILE A 111 -12.60 -0.25 7.92
N LYS A 112 -12.91 0.57 8.91
CA LYS A 112 -12.22 0.56 10.21
C LYS A 112 -12.40 -0.78 10.92
N GLY A 113 -11.31 -1.31 11.46
CA GLY A 113 -11.27 -2.59 12.17
C GLY A 113 -11.17 -3.82 11.25
N LEU A 114 -11.33 -3.67 9.94
CA LEU A 114 -11.04 -4.74 8.99
C LEU A 114 -9.52 -4.94 8.86
N SER A 115 -9.11 -6.15 8.47
CA SER A 115 -7.74 -6.36 8.02
C SER A 115 -7.48 -5.51 6.77
N TYR A 116 -6.21 -5.17 6.52
CA TYR A 116 -5.87 -4.39 5.32
C TYR A 116 -6.29 -5.13 4.04
N ALA A 117 -6.09 -6.45 3.99
CA ALA A 117 -6.50 -7.28 2.88
C ALA A 117 -8.03 -7.24 2.64
N ASP A 118 -8.82 -7.34 3.71
CA ASP A 118 -10.28 -7.27 3.61
C ASP A 118 -10.77 -5.86 3.24
N ALA A 119 -10.11 -4.83 3.77
CA ALA A 119 -10.41 -3.44 3.40
C ALA A 119 -10.16 -3.18 1.91
N VAL A 120 -9.07 -3.69 1.34
CA VAL A 120 -8.77 -3.63 -0.10
C VAL A 120 -9.86 -4.32 -0.92
N LYS A 121 -10.25 -5.54 -0.52
CA LYS A 121 -11.33 -6.30 -1.19
C LYS A 121 -12.67 -5.56 -1.13
N GLU A 122 -13.01 -4.99 0.04
CA GLU A 122 -14.26 -4.25 0.22
C GLU A 122 -14.30 -3.00 -0.66
N LEU A 123 -13.24 -2.20 -0.66
CA LEU A 123 -13.14 -0.99 -1.49
C LEU A 123 -13.17 -1.29 -2.98
N SER A 124 -12.58 -2.39 -3.42
CA SER A 124 -12.58 -2.81 -4.83
C SER A 124 -13.98 -3.04 -5.39
N LYS A 125 -14.97 -3.42 -4.56
CA LYS A 125 -16.36 -3.59 -5.00
C LYS A 125 -16.97 -2.27 -5.48
N TYR A 126 -16.52 -1.16 -4.91
CA TYR A 126 -16.99 0.20 -5.23
C TYR A 126 -16.06 0.92 -6.22
N GLY A 127 -15.10 0.22 -6.80
CA GLY A 127 -14.11 0.82 -7.69
C GLY A 127 -13.22 1.86 -7.02
N VAL A 128 -12.99 1.70 -5.72
CA VAL A 128 -12.18 2.55 -4.85
C VAL A 128 -10.95 1.78 -4.41
N PHE A 129 -9.85 2.46 -4.18
CA PHE A 129 -8.55 1.83 -3.91
C PHE A 129 -8.03 2.24 -2.55
N ALA A 130 -7.30 1.34 -1.90
CA ALA A 130 -6.62 1.63 -0.64
C ALA A 130 -5.14 1.94 -0.88
N ARG A 131 -4.61 2.86 -0.07
CA ARG A 131 -3.18 3.10 0.08
C ARG A 131 -2.88 3.23 1.57
N SER A 132 -1.86 2.53 2.05
CA SER A 132 -1.43 2.69 3.43
C SER A 132 -0.47 3.87 3.58
N ASN A 133 -0.64 4.65 4.65
CA ASN A 133 0.35 5.65 5.08
C ASN A 133 1.34 5.09 6.12
N THR A 134 1.21 3.81 6.46
CA THR A 134 2.08 3.06 7.37
C THR A 134 2.68 1.86 6.64
N VAL A 135 3.77 1.32 7.17
CA VAL A 135 4.41 0.14 6.56
C VAL A 135 3.48 -1.07 6.66
N VAL A 136 3.17 -1.68 5.51
CA VAL A 136 2.39 -2.91 5.44
C VAL A 136 3.34 -4.09 5.63
N ARG A 137 3.32 -4.70 6.81
CA ARG A 137 4.13 -5.89 7.14
C ARG A 137 3.32 -7.17 6.98
N ASP A 138 2.06 -7.12 7.37
CA ASP A 138 1.14 -8.24 7.32
C ASP A 138 -0.28 -7.71 7.03
N ALA A 139 -0.68 -7.79 5.77
CA ALA A 139 -1.96 -7.24 5.31
C ALA A 139 -3.18 -7.98 5.90
N GLU A 140 -3.01 -9.21 6.39
CA GLU A 140 -4.09 -10.00 6.96
C GLU A 140 -4.28 -9.74 8.46
N ASN A 141 -3.21 -9.45 9.18
CA ASN A 141 -3.25 -9.22 10.62
C ASN A 141 -3.22 -7.73 11.01
N GLN A 142 -2.68 -6.85 10.15
CA GLN A 142 -2.76 -5.41 10.39
C GLN A 142 -4.18 -4.90 10.11
N LYS A 143 -4.75 -4.15 11.05
CA LYS A 143 -6.10 -3.62 10.97
C LYS A 143 -6.13 -2.13 10.64
N VAL A 144 -7.16 -1.71 9.91
CA VAL A 144 -7.41 -0.31 9.60
C VAL A 144 -7.84 0.44 10.85
N LEU A 145 -6.99 1.34 11.32
CA LEU A 145 -7.27 2.24 12.45
C LEU A 145 -8.08 3.46 12.00
N THR A 146 -7.64 4.10 10.91
CA THR A 146 -8.30 5.28 10.34
C THR A 146 -8.38 5.20 8.82
N GLN A 147 -9.36 5.90 8.26
CA GLN A 147 -9.55 6.08 6.82
C GLN A 147 -9.69 7.58 6.51
N SER A 148 -9.10 8.06 5.41
CA SER A 148 -9.09 9.48 5.05
C SER A 148 -10.46 9.99 4.60
N VAL A 149 -11.29 9.13 4.01
CA VAL A 149 -12.65 9.45 3.60
C VAL A 149 -13.62 8.82 4.61
N LYS A 150 -14.53 9.63 5.13
CA LYS A 150 -15.51 9.17 6.14
C LYS A 150 -16.48 8.15 5.54
N ALA A 151 -16.81 7.10 6.30
CA ALA A 151 -17.87 6.16 5.94
C ALA A 151 -19.20 6.90 5.71
N GLY A 152 -19.90 6.54 4.64
CA GLY A 152 -21.16 7.20 4.23
C GLY A 152 -20.98 8.45 3.36
N ALA A 153 -19.74 8.89 3.10
CA ALA A 153 -19.49 10.01 2.19
C ALA A 153 -19.57 9.56 0.73
N ASP A 154 -19.97 10.46 -0.16
CA ASP A 154 -19.98 10.22 -1.60
C ASP A 154 -18.55 10.21 -2.14
N ILE A 155 -18.20 9.16 -2.89
CA ILE A 155 -16.91 8.98 -3.52
C ILE A 155 -17.08 8.63 -4.99
N LYS A 156 -16.07 8.97 -5.79
CA LYS A 156 -16.01 8.62 -7.22
C LYS A 156 -15.24 7.33 -7.42
N HIS A 157 -15.58 6.58 -8.45
CA HIS A 157 -14.74 5.49 -8.93
C HIS A 157 -13.31 6.02 -9.21
N GLY A 158 -12.31 5.22 -8.88
CA GLY A 158 -10.91 5.60 -9.03
C GLY A 158 -10.31 6.39 -7.84
N THR A 159 -11.12 6.75 -6.83
CA THR A 159 -10.62 7.42 -5.62
C THR A 159 -9.66 6.51 -4.86
N VAL A 160 -8.52 7.05 -4.45
CA VAL A 160 -7.57 6.37 -3.55
C VAL A 160 -7.79 6.86 -2.14
N VAL A 161 -8.11 5.96 -1.23
CA VAL A 161 -8.35 6.22 0.20
C VAL A 161 -7.10 5.89 0.98
N GLU A 162 -6.56 6.86 1.70
CA GLU A 162 -5.46 6.60 2.62
C GLU A 162 -5.97 5.97 3.91
N VAL A 163 -5.27 4.94 4.38
CA VAL A 163 -5.56 4.24 5.62
C VAL A 163 -4.32 4.19 6.50
N THR A 164 -4.55 4.29 7.80
CA THR A 164 -3.52 4.04 8.81
C THR A 164 -3.76 2.65 9.37
N LEU A 165 -2.71 1.83 9.43
CA LEU A 165 -2.78 0.48 9.96
C LEU A 165 -2.19 0.40 11.36
N VAL A 166 -2.69 -0.54 12.15
CA VAL A 166 -2.18 -0.91 13.46
C VAL A 166 -2.03 -2.42 13.53
N SER A 167 -0.95 -2.89 14.13
CA SER A 167 -0.76 -4.32 14.45
C SER A 167 -1.52 -4.65 15.73
N ASP A 168 -2.08 -5.85 15.84
CA ASP A 168 -2.80 -6.28 17.05
C ASP A 168 -1.92 -6.20 18.31
N ASP A 169 -0.60 -6.35 18.19
CA ASP A 169 0.37 -6.23 19.29
C ASP A 169 0.48 -4.79 19.83
N GLU A 170 0.26 -3.76 19.00
CA GLU A 170 0.32 -2.36 19.43
C GLU A 170 -1.00 -1.88 20.09
N SER A 171 -2.11 -2.55 19.82
CA SER A 171 -3.41 -2.20 20.41
C SER A 171 -3.47 -2.47 21.91
N ILE A 172 -2.57 -3.30 22.43
CA ILE A 172 -2.51 -3.69 23.85
C ILE A 172 -1.73 -2.66 24.70
N LEU A 173 -0.80 -1.91 24.10
CA LEU A 173 0.05 -0.95 24.79
C LEU A 173 -0.60 0.43 25.06
N GLY A 174 -1.76 0.70 24.46
CA GLY A 174 -2.49 1.98 24.59
C GLY A 174 -3.51 2.05 25.75
N ARG A 175 -3.53 1.10 26.68
CA ARG A 175 -4.50 1.04 27.79
C ARG A 175 -3.86 1.24 29.17
N TYR A 176 -2.94 2.19 29.31
CA TYR A 176 -2.50 2.66 30.62
C TYR A 176 -2.61 4.17 30.73
#